data_5674e84669107597e42fd240593a5abd
#
_entry.id   5674e84669107597e42fd240593a5abd
#
_cell.length_a   1.000
_cell.length_b   1.000
_cell.length_c   1.000
_cell.angle_alpha   90.00
_cell.angle_beta   90.00
_cell.angle_gamma   90.00
#
_symmetry.space_group_name_H-M   'P 1'
#
loop_
_entity.id
_entity.type
_entity.pdbx_description
1 polymer ?
#
loop_
_entity_poly.entity_id
_entity_poly.type
_entity_poly.pdbx_seq_one_letter_code
_entity_poly.pdbx_strand_id
1 'polypeptide(L)'
;MSVDAGSSGRVEILALDGVPEIVPGDDLPAILGDAIERTVGLLPMRADDVLVVTQKIVSKAENAIVDLTTIEPRPEAVAFAERWDRDARQIEVVLREARRVVRMERGVLITETHHGFVCANGGVDASNVGPESGHLVTLLPRDPDASARAIREAVRARFGVDVPVIVSDSFGRPWRWGITDVAIGVSGLVPIEDLRGTPDADGRVMKSTIRASADEIASAAELALGKIAGRPVAIVRGAKPLLGEGSIADSIMPREYDLFG
;
A
#
# COMPACT_ATOMS: atom_id res chain seq x y z
N MET A 1 -30.18 15.73 3.00
CA MET A 1 -29.27 15.70 1.84
C MET A 1 -29.89 14.75 0.82
N SER A 2 -30.28 15.24 -0.35
CA SER A 2 -30.85 14.39 -1.39
C SER A 2 -29.74 13.49 -1.94
N VAL A 3 -29.92 12.18 -1.86
CA VAL A 3 -29.09 11.22 -2.56
C VAL A 3 -29.24 11.52 -4.05
N ASP A 4 -28.14 11.90 -4.69
CA ASP A 4 -28.11 12.16 -6.13
C ASP A 4 -28.42 10.85 -6.87
N ALA A 5 -29.64 10.70 -7.33
CA ALA A 5 -30.19 9.51 -7.98
C ALA A 5 -29.59 9.27 -9.40
N GLY A 6 -28.57 10.01 -9.80
CA GLY A 6 -27.99 10.02 -11.16
C GLY A 6 -26.64 9.36 -11.35
N SER A 7 -25.94 8.90 -10.30
CA SER A 7 -24.65 8.24 -10.48
C SER A 7 -24.83 6.71 -10.60
N SER A 8 -24.59 6.17 -11.79
CA SER A 8 -24.45 4.71 -11.94
C SER A 8 -23.36 4.23 -10.96
N GLY A 9 -23.61 3.19 -10.14
CA GLY A 9 -22.61 2.59 -9.25
C GLY A 9 -21.50 1.86 -10.02
N ARG A 10 -20.96 2.50 -11.08
CA ARG A 10 -19.91 1.94 -11.93
C ARG A 10 -18.54 2.33 -11.39
N VAL A 11 -17.69 1.34 -11.18
CA VAL A 11 -16.25 1.51 -10.95
C VAL A 11 -15.50 0.93 -12.13
N GLU A 12 -14.50 1.63 -12.61
CA GLU A 12 -13.61 1.20 -13.68
C GLU A 12 -12.16 1.22 -13.17
N ILE A 13 -11.39 0.18 -13.49
CA ILE A 13 -10.00 0.05 -13.07
C ILE A 13 -9.12 -0.08 -14.30
N LEU A 14 -8.13 0.80 -14.41
CA LEU A 14 -7.24 0.94 -15.55
C LEU A 14 -5.79 0.82 -15.03
N ALA A 15 -5.12 -0.29 -15.31
CA ALA A 15 -3.69 -0.40 -15.04
C ALA A 15 -2.90 0.48 -16.03
N LEU A 16 -1.85 1.15 -15.54
CA LEU A 16 -0.98 1.95 -16.40
C LEU A 16 -0.05 1.06 -17.22
N ASP A 17 0.15 1.42 -18.47
CA ASP A 17 1.09 0.76 -19.37
C ASP A 17 2.44 1.50 -19.39
N GLY A 18 3.52 0.72 -19.63
CA GLY A 18 4.84 1.30 -19.91
C GLY A 18 5.54 1.94 -18.71
N VAL A 19 5.20 1.57 -17.49
CA VAL A 19 6.03 1.90 -16.31
C VAL A 19 7.31 1.05 -16.41
N PRO A 20 8.51 1.68 -16.49
CA PRO A 20 9.76 0.93 -16.59
C PRO A 20 10.13 0.25 -15.27
N GLU A 21 11.19 -0.55 -15.28
CA GLU A 21 11.84 -0.98 -14.03
C GLU A 21 12.34 0.26 -13.29
N ILE A 22 11.91 0.44 -12.05
CA ILE A 22 12.30 1.57 -11.20
C ILE A 22 13.60 1.23 -10.47
N VAL A 23 14.53 2.18 -10.46
CA VAL A 23 15.82 2.08 -9.75
C VAL A 23 16.00 3.24 -8.77
N PRO A 24 16.92 3.11 -7.80
CA PRO A 24 17.18 4.16 -6.82
C PRO A 24 17.51 5.51 -7.45
N GLY A 25 16.81 6.55 -7.02
CA GLY A 25 17.00 7.92 -7.49
C GLY A 25 16.18 8.32 -8.72
N ASP A 26 15.35 7.41 -9.25
CA ASP A 26 14.40 7.76 -10.32
C ASP A 26 13.39 8.80 -9.85
N ASP A 27 13.05 9.73 -10.75
CA ASP A 27 11.94 10.67 -10.55
C ASP A 27 10.61 9.94 -10.79
N LEU A 28 10.17 9.19 -9.77
CA LEU A 28 8.94 8.39 -9.85
C LEU A 28 7.73 9.22 -10.26
N PRO A 29 7.45 10.43 -9.71
CA PRO A 29 6.35 11.26 -10.14
C PRO A 29 6.37 11.58 -11.64
N ALA A 30 7.54 11.91 -12.20
CA ALA A 30 7.68 12.18 -13.63
C ALA A 30 7.41 10.94 -14.47
N ILE A 31 7.96 9.78 -14.08
CA ILE A 31 7.74 8.50 -14.77
C ILE A 31 6.25 8.12 -14.77
N LEU A 32 5.56 8.31 -13.65
CA LEU A 32 4.12 8.04 -13.56
C LEU A 32 3.31 9.00 -14.46
N GLY A 33 3.68 10.27 -14.52
CA GLY A 33 3.08 11.22 -15.45
C GLY A 33 3.20 10.77 -16.91
N ASP A 34 4.39 10.29 -17.30
CA ASP A 34 4.62 9.75 -18.65
C ASP A 34 3.80 8.46 -18.92
N ALA A 35 3.65 7.60 -17.93
CA ALA A 35 2.85 6.39 -18.06
C ALA A 35 1.34 6.72 -18.20
N ILE A 36 0.84 7.70 -17.46
CA ILE A 36 -0.54 8.21 -17.59
C ILE A 36 -0.81 8.68 -19.01
N GLU A 37 0.10 9.47 -19.61
CA GLU A 37 -0.06 9.97 -20.98
C GLU A 37 -0.05 8.86 -22.04
N ARG A 38 0.76 7.82 -21.81
CA ARG A 38 0.88 6.69 -22.75
C ARG A 38 -0.27 5.70 -22.67
N THR A 39 -0.97 5.64 -21.53
CA THR A 39 -2.05 4.67 -21.32
C THR A 39 -3.28 5.03 -22.13
N VAL A 40 -3.64 4.18 -23.09
CA VAL A 40 -4.76 4.39 -24.00
C VAL A 40 -6.09 4.42 -23.25
N GLY A 41 -6.91 5.43 -23.52
CA GLY A 41 -8.24 5.58 -22.94
C GLY A 41 -8.28 6.15 -21.52
N LEU A 42 -7.13 6.50 -20.95
CA LEU A 42 -7.07 7.07 -19.61
C LEU A 42 -7.38 8.57 -19.62
N LEU A 43 -6.78 9.31 -20.54
CA LEU A 43 -6.98 10.75 -20.63
C LEU A 43 -8.34 11.15 -21.22
N PRO A 44 -8.92 12.28 -20.79
CA PRO A 44 -8.43 13.14 -19.71
C PRO A 44 -8.60 12.49 -18.35
N MET A 45 -7.68 12.77 -17.41
CA MET A 45 -7.87 12.42 -16.00
C MET A 45 -9.08 13.16 -15.45
N ARG A 46 -9.77 12.53 -14.48
CA ARG A 46 -11.04 13.02 -13.93
C ARG A 46 -10.94 13.24 -12.43
N ALA A 47 -11.76 14.10 -11.90
CA ALA A 47 -11.80 14.39 -10.47
C ALA A 47 -12.29 13.20 -9.61
N ASP A 48 -12.91 12.18 -10.23
CA ASP A 48 -13.34 10.92 -9.59
C ASP A 48 -12.33 9.78 -9.78
N ASP A 49 -11.13 10.07 -10.30
CA ASP A 49 -10.02 9.13 -10.37
C ASP A 49 -9.31 9.03 -9.01
N VAL A 50 -8.82 7.84 -8.68
CA VAL A 50 -7.89 7.58 -7.58
C VAL A 50 -6.68 6.86 -8.16
N LEU A 51 -5.48 7.38 -7.94
CA LEU A 51 -4.23 6.75 -8.37
C LEU A 51 -3.76 5.78 -7.28
N VAL A 52 -3.59 4.52 -7.62
CA VAL A 52 -3.05 3.47 -6.72
C VAL A 52 -1.68 3.05 -7.23
N VAL A 53 -0.67 3.18 -6.36
CA VAL A 53 0.74 2.91 -6.66
C VAL A 53 1.25 1.83 -5.71
N THR A 54 1.83 0.75 -6.24
CA THR A 54 2.38 -0.29 -5.37
C THR A 54 3.61 0.21 -4.63
N GLN A 55 3.72 -0.16 -3.36
CA GLN A 55 4.81 0.19 -2.45
C GLN A 55 6.20 -0.04 -3.08
N LYS A 56 6.36 -1.13 -3.81
CA LYS A 56 7.67 -1.56 -4.27
C LYS A 56 8.38 -0.55 -5.18
N ILE A 57 7.66 0.09 -6.10
CA ILE A 57 8.27 1.10 -6.97
C ILE A 57 8.58 2.39 -6.20
N VAL A 58 7.79 2.72 -5.19
CA VAL A 58 8.06 3.84 -4.28
C VAL A 58 9.35 3.57 -3.50
N SER A 59 9.45 2.39 -2.87
CA SER A 59 10.62 1.99 -2.10
C SER A 59 11.90 1.97 -2.94
N LYS A 60 11.81 1.47 -4.19
CA LYS A 60 12.97 1.48 -5.10
C LYS A 60 13.41 2.91 -5.42
N ALA A 61 12.50 3.77 -5.84
CA ALA A 61 12.81 5.17 -6.17
C ALA A 61 13.45 5.91 -4.98
N GLU A 62 12.95 5.66 -3.76
CA GLU A 62 13.44 6.26 -2.52
C GLU A 62 14.70 5.56 -1.95
N ASN A 63 15.26 4.58 -2.67
CA ASN A 63 16.42 3.80 -2.22
C ASN A 63 16.20 3.07 -0.88
N ALA A 64 14.95 2.67 -0.59
CA ALA A 64 14.60 1.82 0.54
C ALA A 64 14.96 0.34 0.24
N ILE A 65 16.23 0.09 -0.05
CA ILE A 65 16.79 -1.19 -0.45
C ILE A 65 17.94 -1.55 0.50
N VAL A 66 18.01 -2.82 0.90
CA VAL A 66 19.10 -3.34 1.73
C VAL A 66 19.81 -4.47 0.98
N ASP A 67 21.13 -4.38 0.91
CA ASP A 67 21.99 -5.46 0.45
C ASP A 67 22.29 -6.42 1.60
N LEU A 68 21.74 -7.63 1.53
CA LEU A 68 21.90 -8.67 2.52
C LEU A 68 23.36 -9.13 2.69
N THR A 69 24.24 -8.89 1.70
CA THR A 69 25.67 -9.23 1.83
C THR A 69 26.37 -8.37 2.88
N THR A 70 25.81 -7.21 3.22
CA THR A 70 26.35 -6.30 4.24
C THR A 70 25.77 -6.55 5.63
N ILE A 71 24.87 -7.53 5.76
CA ILE A 71 24.14 -7.79 7.00
C ILE A 71 24.83 -8.89 7.80
N GLU A 72 25.18 -8.57 9.03
CA GLU A 72 25.60 -9.53 10.05
C GLU A 72 24.41 -9.84 10.96
N PRO A 73 23.89 -11.08 10.91
CA PRO A 73 22.70 -11.44 11.69
C PRO A 73 23.05 -11.72 13.16
N ARG A 74 22.18 -11.28 14.06
CA ARG A 74 22.25 -11.59 15.48
C ARG A 74 21.95 -13.07 15.76
N PRO A 75 22.37 -13.62 16.92
CA PRO A 75 22.17 -15.04 17.23
C PRO A 75 20.71 -15.51 17.16
N GLU A 76 19.75 -14.66 17.53
CA GLU A 76 18.30 -14.97 17.45
C GLU A 76 17.82 -15.14 16.00
N ALA A 77 18.34 -14.31 15.10
CA ALA A 77 18.02 -14.40 13.66
C ALA A 77 18.60 -15.69 13.07
N VAL A 78 19.84 -16.05 13.44
CA VAL A 78 20.49 -17.29 13.02
C VAL A 78 19.70 -18.50 13.52
N ALA A 79 19.41 -18.57 14.81
CA ALA A 79 18.68 -19.70 15.41
C ALA A 79 17.28 -19.91 14.79
N PHE A 80 16.58 -18.82 14.47
CA PHE A 80 15.28 -18.91 13.80
C PHE A 80 15.45 -19.39 12.35
N ALA A 81 16.42 -18.86 11.63
CA ALA A 81 16.70 -19.21 10.24
C ALA A 81 17.06 -20.69 10.08
N GLU A 82 17.95 -21.22 10.93
CA GLU A 82 18.34 -22.64 10.96
C GLU A 82 17.14 -23.56 11.22
N ARG A 83 16.28 -23.17 12.17
CA ARG A 83 15.10 -23.96 12.52
C ARG A 83 14.06 -24.06 11.41
N TRP A 84 13.92 -23.02 10.59
CA TRP A 84 12.83 -22.89 9.64
C TRP A 84 13.27 -22.77 8.17
N ASP A 85 14.53 -23.06 7.88
CA ASP A 85 15.11 -22.96 6.53
C ASP A 85 14.86 -21.58 5.88
N ARG A 86 15.38 -20.53 6.56
CA ARG A 86 15.25 -19.13 6.15
C ARG A 86 16.63 -18.48 6.02
N ASP A 87 16.71 -17.34 5.35
CA ASP A 87 17.94 -16.52 5.34
C ASP A 87 18.02 -15.68 6.62
N ALA A 88 19.05 -15.94 7.44
CA ALA A 88 19.29 -15.25 8.70
C ALA A 88 19.48 -13.73 8.52
N ARG A 89 20.06 -13.31 7.38
CA ARG A 89 20.27 -11.89 7.06
C ARG A 89 18.95 -11.17 6.79
N GLN A 90 18.03 -11.82 6.07
CA GLN A 90 16.68 -11.28 5.87
C GLN A 90 15.92 -11.19 7.19
N ILE A 91 15.99 -12.23 8.05
CA ILE A 91 15.40 -12.20 9.39
C ILE A 91 15.98 -11.04 10.21
N GLU A 92 17.30 -10.81 10.14
CA GLU A 92 17.94 -9.69 10.83
C GLU A 92 17.38 -8.34 10.36
N VAL A 93 17.21 -8.14 9.04
CA VAL A 93 16.63 -6.91 8.49
C VAL A 93 15.20 -6.71 9.01
N VAL A 94 14.37 -7.76 9.01
CA VAL A 94 13.00 -7.70 9.57
C VAL A 94 13.02 -7.29 11.05
N LEU A 95 13.94 -7.84 11.85
CA LEU A 95 14.08 -7.51 13.27
C LEU A 95 14.56 -6.07 13.50
N ARG A 96 15.36 -5.51 12.58
CA ARG A 96 15.79 -4.08 12.64
C ARG A 96 14.64 -3.11 12.32
N GLU A 97 13.78 -3.49 11.36
CA GLU A 97 12.61 -2.69 10.96
C GLU A 97 11.43 -2.83 11.94
N ALA A 98 11.47 -3.84 12.80
CA ALA A 98 10.40 -4.10 13.75
C ALA A 98 10.46 -3.18 14.97
N ARG A 99 9.39 -2.42 15.23
CA ARG A 99 9.16 -1.78 16.52
C ARG A 99 8.91 -2.82 17.61
N ARG A 100 8.21 -3.91 17.26
CA ARG A 100 7.85 -5.03 18.14
C ARG A 100 7.67 -6.31 17.33
N VAL A 101 8.16 -7.41 17.86
CA VAL A 101 7.83 -8.75 17.35
C VAL A 101 6.52 -9.20 18.00
N VAL A 102 5.50 -9.42 17.19
CA VAL A 102 4.19 -9.92 17.64
C VAL A 102 4.21 -11.44 17.72
N ARG A 103 4.76 -12.10 16.69
CA ARG A 103 4.92 -13.55 16.64
C ARG A 103 6.12 -13.94 15.78
N MET A 104 6.89 -14.90 16.26
CA MET A 104 8.05 -15.46 15.57
C MET A 104 8.00 -16.99 15.69
N GLU A 105 7.25 -17.63 14.80
CA GLU A 105 6.94 -19.04 14.91
C GLU A 105 6.65 -19.66 13.54
N ARG A 106 6.97 -20.95 13.36
CA ARG A 106 6.68 -21.72 12.13
C ARG A 106 7.18 -21.09 10.85
N GLY A 107 8.36 -20.43 10.92
CA GLY A 107 8.98 -19.76 9.78
C GLY A 107 8.33 -18.44 9.37
N VAL A 108 7.39 -17.92 10.18
CA VAL A 108 6.71 -16.65 9.95
C VAL A 108 7.06 -15.65 11.05
N LEU A 109 7.46 -14.44 10.66
CA LEU A 109 7.59 -13.30 11.55
C LEU A 109 6.41 -12.36 11.33
N ILE A 110 5.63 -12.12 12.36
CA ILE A 110 4.65 -11.03 12.39
C ILE A 110 5.23 -9.94 13.27
N THR A 111 5.40 -8.77 12.71
CA THR A 111 6.01 -7.64 13.41
C THR A 111 5.15 -6.39 13.28
N GLU A 112 5.21 -5.54 14.27
CA GLU A 112 4.72 -4.17 14.19
C GLU A 112 5.86 -3.29 13.66
N THR A 113 5.61 -2.63 12.53
CA THR A 113 6.55 -1.68 11.92
C THR A 113 6.58 -0.35 12.67
N HIS A 114 7.53 0.52 12.34
CA HIS A 114 7.57 1.88 12.89
C HIS A 114 6.36 2.74 12.47
N HIS A 115 5.70 2.38 11.36
CA HIS A 115 4.44 3.01 10.94
C HIS A 115 3.23 2.56 11.79
N GLY A 116 3.35 1.45 12.54
CA GLY A 116 2.26 0.84 13.29
C GLY A 116 1.55 -0.30 12.57
N PHE A 117 1.96 -0.66 11.35
CA PHE A 117 1.38 -1.82 10.66
C PHE A 117 1.82 -3.11 11.31
N VAL A 118 0.88 -4.01 11.54
CA VAL A 118 1.16 -5.39 12.00
C VAL A 118 1.06 -6.32 10.79
N CYS A 119 2.21 -6.74 10.27
CA CYS A 119 2.26 -7.54 9.05
C CYS A 119 3.37 -8.59 9.08
N ALA A 120 3.34 -9.50 8.11
CA ALA A 120 4.40 -10.49 7.95
C ALA A 120 5.69 -9.83 7.47
N ASN A 121 6.80 -10.24 8.08
CA ASN A 121 8.16 -9.79 7.76
C ASN A 121 8.34 -8.25 7.81
N GLY A 122 7.49 -7.52 8.52
CA GLY A 122 7.60 -6.05 8.61
C GLY A 122 7.53 -5.33 7.27
N GLY A 123 6.90 -5.92 6.25
CA GLY A 123 6.91 -5.39 4.89
C GLY A 123 8.24 -5.54 4.15
N VAL A 124 9.23 -6.24 4.72
CA VAL A 124 10.50 -6.56 4.03
C VAL A 124 10.24 -7.62 2.96
N ASP A 125 10.52 -7.28 1.71
CA ASP A 125 10.23 -8.14 0.55
C ASP A 125 11.48 -8.37 -0.30
N ALA A 126 11.77 -9.64 -0.61
CA ALA A 126 12.87 -10.07 -1.47
C ALA A 126 12.42 -10.31 -2.93
N SER A 127 11.13 -10.20 -3.23
CA SER A 127 10.60 -10.46 -4.56
C SER A 127 10.72 -9.25 -5.49
N ASN A 128 11.02 -9.47 -6.78
CA ASN A 128 11.03 -8.43 -7.81
C ASN A 128 11.90 -7.19 -7.50
N VAL A 129 13.06 -7.40 -6.86
CA VAL A 129 13.99 -6.30 -6.53
C VAL A 129 14.98 -5.98 -7.67
N GLY A 130 14.93 -6.75 -8.78
CA GLY A 130 15.76 -6.58 -9.97
C GLY A 130 16.36 -7.91 -10.44
N PRO A 131 16.92 -7.99 -11.66
CA PRO A 131 17.42 -9.22 -12.25
C PRO A 131 18.63 -9.84 -11.53
N GLU A 132 19.40 -9.05 -10.75
CA GLU A 132 20.53 -9.52 -9.94
C GLU A 132 20.19 -9.63 -8.44
N SER A 133 18.92 -9.74 -8.10
CA SER A 133 18.34 -9.44 -6.78
C SER A 133 18.50 -10.54 -5.71
N GLY A 134 19.28 -11.59 -5.93
CA GLY A 134 19.44 -12.67 -4.94
C GLY A 134 19.94 -12.23 -3.55
N HIS A 135 20.36 -10.97 -3.42
CA HIS A 135 20.90 -10.40 -2.18
C HIS A 135 20.20 -9.12 -1.75
N LEU A 136 19.22 -8.63 -2.51
CA LEU A 136 18.55 -7.38 -2.21
C LEU A 136 17.16 -7.62 -1.63
N VAL A 137 16.78 -6.79 -0.67
CA VAL A 137 15.41 -6.71 -0.15
C VAL A 137 14.94 -5.25 -0.16
N THR A 138 13.64 -5.05 -0.39
CA THR A 138 13.02 -3.73 -0.22
C THR A 138 12.43 -3.61 1.17
N LEU A 139 12.49 -2.41 1.72
CA LEU A 139 11.79 -1.98 2.92
C LEU A 139 10.54 -1.20 2.53
N LEU A 140 9.63 -0.96 3.45
CA LEU A 140 8.54 0.01 3.23
C LEU A 140 9.12 1.42 3.06
N PRO A 141 8.44 2.31 2.30
CA PRO A 141 8.80 3.73 2.27
C PRO A 141 8.79 4.30 3.69
N ARG A 142 9.72 5.18 3.99
CA ARG A 142 9.84 5.73 5.35
C ARG A 142 8.63 6.54 5.80
N ASP A 143 8.06 7.31 4.88
CA ASP A 143 6.83 8.09 5.06
C ASP A 143 5.95 7.94 3.80
N PRO A 144 5.13 6.88 3.76
CA PRO A 144 4.34 6.60 2.56
C PRO A 144 3.23 7.63 2.28
N ASP A 145 2.77 8.38 3.30
CA ASP A 145 1.86 9.52 3.08
C ASP A 145 2.60 10.68 2.38
N ALA A 146 3.86 10.95 2.75
CA ALA A 146 4.68 11.95 2.05
C ALA A 146 4.95 11.54 0.60
N SER A 147 5.23 10.26 0.34
CA SER A 147 5.40 9.71 -1.00
C SER A 147 4.12 9.88 -1.83
N ALA A 148 2.96 9.53 -1.26
CA ALA A 148 1.66 9.73 -1.90
C ALA A 148 1.39 11.21 -2.21
N ARG A 149 1.76 12.10 -1.30
CA ARG A 149 1.60 13.56 -1.48
C ARG A 149 2.47 14.09 -2.61
N ALA A 150 3.73 13.69 -2.68
CA ALA A 150 4.64 14.10 -3.76
C ALA A 150 4.12 13.68 -5.14
N ILE A 151 3.60 12.45 -5.25
CA ILE A 151 2.99 11.94 -6.48
C ILE A 151 1.72 12.76 -6.82
N ARG A 152 0.82 13.00 -5.84
CA ARG A 152 -0.41 13.78 -6.04
C ARG A 152 -0.11 15.20 -6.55
N GLU A 153 0.87 15.87 -5.94
CA GLU A 153 1.26 17.22 -6.33
C GLU A 153 1.80 17.28 -7.76
N ALA A 154 2.62 16.31 -8.17
CA ALA A 154 3.15 16.22 -9.51
C ALA A 154 2.04 15.94 -10.55
N VAL A 155 1.12 15.02 -10.26
CA VAL A 155 -0.04 14.73 -11.11
C VAL A 155 -0.91 15.97 -11.27
N ARG A 156 -1.21 16.67 -10.16
CA ARG A 156 -1.98 17.91 -10.19
C ARG A 156 -1.29 19.00 -11.02
N ALA A 157 0.01 19.16 -10.88
CA ALA A 157 0.77 20.14 -11.63
C ALA A 157 0.78 19.85 -13.14
N ARG A 158 0.86 18.57 -13.51
CA ARG A 158 0.95 18.16 -14.92
C ARG A 158 -0.39 18.12 -15.65
N PHE A 159 -1.44 17.62 -14.98
CA PHE A 159 -2.74 17.37 -15.61
C PHE A 159 -3.85 18.36 -15.23
N GLY A 160 -3.59 19.26 -14.27
CA GLY A 160 -4.55 20.29 -13.85
C GLY A 160 -5.74 19.74 -13.06
N VAL A 161 -5.70 18.47 -12.63
CA VAL A 161 -6.74 17.81 -11.83
C VAL A 161 -6.14 17.29 -10.53
N ASP A 162 -6.84 17.48 -9.43
CA ASP A 162 -6.41 16.98 -8.11
C ASP A 162 -7.07 15.63 -7.85
N VAL A 163 -6.27 14.57 -7.89
CA VAL A 163 -6.73 13.19 -7.69
C VAL A 163 -6.08 12.60 -6.45
N PRO A 164 -6.82 11.90 -5.59
CA PRO A 164 -6.24 11.18 -4.46
C PRO A 164 -5.21 10.13 -4.92
N VAL A 165 -4.22 9.91 -4.07
CA VAL A 165 -3.18 8.88 -4.27
C VAL A 165 -3.17 7.93 -3.10
N ILE A 166 -3.09 6.63 -3.39
CA ILE A 166 -2.90 5.54 -2.44
C ILE A 166 -1.59 4.81 -2.77
N VAL A 167 -0.73 4.62 -1.77
CA VAL A 167 0.36 3.65 -1.84
C VAL A 167 -0.14 2.35 -1.24
N SER A 168 -0.06 1.23 -1.99
CA SER A 168 -0.57 -0.06 -1.56
C SER A 168 0.53 -1.08 -1.34
N ASP A 169 0.29 -2.03 -0.43
CA ASP A 169 1.11 -3.22 -0.25
C ASP A 169 0.23 -4.44 0.03
N SER A 170 0.79 -5.66 -0.14
CA SER A 170 0.04 -6.90 -0.01
C SER A 170 0.22 -7.52 1.36
N PHE A 171 -0.84 -7.54 2.15
CA PHE A 171 -0.83 -8.11 3.50
C PHE A 171 -1.60 -9.42 3.59
N GLY A 172 -1.10 -10.33 4.43
CA GLY A 172 -1.87 -11.45 4.93
C GLY A 172 -2.98 -10.99 5.88
N ARG A 173 -3.99 -11.83 6.04
CA ARG A 173 -5.14 -11.53 6.92
C ARG A 173 -5.32 -12.63 7.96
N PRO A 174 -5.64 -12.29 9.22
CA PRO A 174 -5.98 -13.27 10.22
C PRO A 174 -7.12 -14.19 9.75
N TRP A 175 -6.99 -15.50 10.01
CA TRP A 175 -7.99 -16.54 9.72
C TRP A 175 -8.47 -16.66 8.26
N ARG A 176 -7.81 -16.03 7.32
CA ARG A 176 -8.11 -16.18 5.90
C ARG A 176 -6.86 -16.48 5.11
N TRP A 177 -6.93 -17.45 4.23
CA TRP A 177 -5.88 -17.72 3.26
C TRP A 177 -5.79 -16.61 2.21
N GLY A 178 -4.58 -16.39 1.74
CA GLY A 178 -4.30 -15.42 0.70
C GLY A 178 -3.98 -14.02 1.25
N ILE A 179 -3.28 -13.27 0.42
CA ILE A 179 -2.97 -11.86 0.63
C ILE A 179 -4.03 -11.00 -0.07
N THR A 180 -4.12 -9.76 0.33
CA THR A 180 -4.88 -8.70 -0.36
C THR A 180 -4.11 -7.40 -0.26
N ASP A 181 -4.26 -6.52 -1.22
CA ASP A 181 -3.64 -5.22 -1.13
C ASP A 181 -4.41 -4.33 -0.15
N VAL A 182 -3.66 -3.61 0.66
CA VAL A 182 -4.14 -2.62 1.62
C VAL A 182 -3.42 -1.30 1.40
N ALA A 183 -4.02 -0.21 1.79
CA ALA A 183 -3.37 1.09 1.79
C ALA A 183 -2.32 1.16 2.90
N ILE A 184 -1.13 1.63 2.57
CA ILE A 184 -0.05 1.91 3.53
C ILE A 184 0.37 3.38 3.51
N GLY A 185 -0.16 4.18 2.58
CA GLY A 185 0.03 5.62 2.49
C GLY A 185 -1.08 6.25 1.68
N VAL A 186 -1.50 7.45 2.04
CA VAL A 186 -2.61 8.16 1.39
C VAL A 186 -2.32 9.66 1.26
N SER A 187 -2.90 10.26 0.23
CA SER A 187 -2.97 11.72 0.09
C SER A 187 -4.24 12.13 -0.67
N GLY A 188 -4.95 13.14 -0.16
CA GLY A 188 -6.16 13.68 -0.77
C GLY A 188 -7.44 12.92 -0.47
N LEU A 189 -7.38 11.90 0.38
CA LEU A 189 -8.55 11.16 0.88
C LEU A 189 -8.38 10.81 2.36
N VAL A 190 -9.51 10.52 3.02
CA VAL A 190 -9.55 9.97 4.37
C VAL A 190 -9.60 8.45 4.26
N PRO A 191 -8.65 7.68 4.88
CA PRO A 191 -8.52 6.24 4.63
C PRO A 191 -9.67 5.42 5.19
N ILE A 192 -10.33 5.89 6.25
CA ILE A 192 -11.48 5.24 6.87
C ILE A 192 -12.67 6.19 6.90
N GLU A 193 -13.86 5.64 6.77
CA GLU A 193 -15.12 6.38 6.84
C GLU A 193 -15.92 5.90 8.03
N ASP A 194 -16.08 6.75 9.03
CA ASP A 194 -16.85 6.45 10.24
C ASP A 194 -18.34 6.71 9.99
N LEU A 195 -19.09 5.65 9.81
CA LEU A 195 -20.53 5.69 9.58
C LEU A 195 -21.36 5.55 10.86
N ARG A 196 -20.71 5.48 12.04
CA ARG A 196 -21.42 5.42 13.32
C ARG A 196 -22.22 6.71 13.52
N GLY A 197 -23.44 6.56 14.00
CA GLY A 197 -24.36 7.70 14.18
C GLY A 197 -25.13 8.10 12.92
N THR A 198 -24.82 7.54 11.74
CA THR A 198 -25.59 7.78 10.51
C THR A 198 -26.71 6.72 10.35
N PRO A 199 -27.86 7.06 9.74
CA PRO A 199 -28.89 6.06 9.45
C PRO A 199 -28.51 5.17 8.27
N ASP A 200 -28.88 3.89 8.33
CA ASP A 200 -28.88 2.98 7.19
C ASP A 200 -30.06 3.25 6.24
N ALA A 201 -30.20 2.43 5.19
CA ALA A 201 -31.25 2.57 4.19
C ALA A 201 -32.70 2.46 4.77
N ASP A 202 -32.85 1.78 5.92
CA ASP A 202 -34.10 1.59 6.61
C ASP A 202 -34.33 2.62 7.75
N GLY A 203 -33.41 3.58 7.89
CA GLY A 203 -33.46 4.63 8.91
C GLY A 203 -32.92 4.22 10.28
N ARG A 204 -32.27 3.04 10.43
CA ARG A 204 -31.68 2.62 11.69
C ARG A 204 -30.27 3.19 11.85
N VAL A 205 -30.00 3.77 13.03
CA VAL A 205 -28.68 4.36 13.31
C VAL A 205 -27.62 3.26 13.42
N MET A 206 -26.59 3.33 12.58
CA MET A 206 -25.43 2.46 12.61
C MET A 206 -24.58 2.72 13.85
N LYS A 207 -24.19 1.67 14.59
CA LYS A 207 -23.49 1.80 15.89
C LYS A 207 -22.01 1.44 15.84
N SER A 208 -21.59 0.63 14.87
CA SER A 208 -20.26 0.04 14.83
C SER A 208 -19.60 0.05 13.46
N THR A 209 -20.27 0.62 12.44
CA THR A 209 -19.77 0.55 11.06
C THR A 209 -18.69 1.60 10.83
N ILE A 210 -17.47 1.12 10.56
CA ILE A 210 -16.35 1.90 10.06
C ILE A 210 -15.89 1.19 8.78
N ARG A 211 -15.79 1.93 7.67
CA ARG A 211 -15.40 1.39 6.37
C ARG A 211 -13.96 1.78 6.05
N ALA A 212 -13.12 0.81 5.72
CA ALA A 212 -11.74 1.01 5.28
C ALA A 212 -11.71 1.29 3.77
N SER A 213 -12.19 2.47 3.35
CA SER A 213 -12.38 2.79 1.94
C SER A 213 -11.08 2.81 1.13
N ALA A 214 -9.95 3.20 1.75
CA ALA A 214 -8.66 3.15 1.09
C ALA A 214 -8.21 1.71 0.80
N ASP A 215 -8.44 0.78 1.75
CA ASP A 215 -8.12 -0.65 1.55
C ASP A 215 -9.01 -1.29 0.49
N GLU A 216 -10.30 -0.93 0.45
CA GLU A 216 -11.22 -1.41 -0.59
C GLU A 216 -10.75 -0.99 -1.99
N ILE A 217 -10.28 0.26 -2.15
CA ILE A 217 -9.77 0.78 -3.42
C ILE A 217 -8.43 0.12 -3.77
N ALA A 218 -7.51 -0.02 -2.81
CA ALA A 218 -6.23 -0.72 -3.02
C ALA A 218 -6.44 -2.17 -3.45
N SER A 219 -7.32 -2.91 -2.76
CA SER A 219 -7.68 -4.28 -3.11
C SER A 219 -8.34 -4.38 -4.50
N ALA A 220 -9.19 -3.43 -4.87
CA ALA A 220 -9.81 -3.41 -6.18
C ALA A 220 -8.79 -3.15 -7.29
N ALA A 221 -7.83 -2.25 -7.07
CA ALA A 221 -6.76 -1.95 -8.03
C ALA A 221 -5.91 -3.20 -8.35
N GLU A 222 -5.63 -4.05 -7.36
CA GLU A 222 -4.84 -5.28 -7.54
C GLU A 222 -5.46 -6.24 -8.56
N LEU A 223 -6.78 -6.22 -8.77
CA LEU A 223 -7.45 -7.03 -9.79
C LEU A 223 -6.96 -6.70 -11.22
N ALA A 224 -6.53 -5.45 -11.46
CA ALA A 224 -5.98 -5.04 -12.75
C ALA A 224 -4.45 -5.06 -12.77
N LEU A 225 -3.80 -4.82 -11.64
CA LEU A 225 -2.34 -4.85 -11.51
C LEU A 225 -1.80 -6.26 -11.70
N GLY A 226 -2.33 -7.22 -10.96
CA GLY A 226 -1.92 -8.62 -10.98
C GLY A 226 -0.49 -8.83 -10.50
N LYS A 227 -0.27 -9.85 -9.67
CA LYS A 227 1.03 -10.09 -8.98
C LYS A 227 2.24 -10.29 -9.90
N ILE A 228 2.02 -10.79 -11.11
CA ILE A 228 3.10 -11.19 -12.05
C ILE A 228 3.05 -10.42 -13.37
N ALA A 229 2.14 -9.47 -13.50
CA ALA A 229 1.91 -8.77 -14.78
C ALA A 229 2.89 -7.59 -15.01
N GLY A 230 3.72 -7.23 -14.03
CA GLY A 230 4.66 -6.10 -14.12
C GLY A 230 3.95 -4.74 -14.25
N ARG A 231 2.73 -4.63 -13.74
CA ARG A 231 1.94 -3.39 -13.74
C ARG A 231 1.82 -2.86 -12.32
N PRO A 232 2.66 -1.88 -11.94
CA PRO A 232 2.72 -1.44 -10.54
C PRO A 232 1.78 -0.28 -10.20
N VAL A 233 0.97 0.21 -11.15
CA VAL A 233 0.12 1.39 -10.96
C VAL A 233 -1.22 1.23 -11.66
N ALA A 234 -2.29 1.65 -11.01
CA ALA A 234 -3.63 1.71 -11.60
C ALA A 234 -4.37 3.00 -11.26
N ILE A 235 -5.32 3.37 -12.11
CA ILE A 235 -6.36 4.35 -11.81
C ILE A 235 -7.64 3.60 -11.49
N VAL A 236 -8.27 3.94 -10.36
CA VAL A 236 -9.61 3.50 -9.99
C VAL A 236 -10.56 4.68 -10.15
N ARG A 237 -11.46 4.59 -11.11
CA ARG A 237 -12.40 5.64 -11.50
C ARG A 237 -13.79 5.37 -10.97
N GLY A 238 -14.42 6.37 -10.36
CA GLY A 238 -15.79 6.26 -9.84
C GLY A 238 -15.91 5.60 -8.46
N ALA A 239 -14.80 5.36 -7.74
CA ALA A 239 -14.82 4.74 -6.40
C ALA A 239 -15.38 5.65 -5.30
N LYS A 240 -15.33 6.98 -5.48
CA LYS A 240 -15.89 8.01 -4.57
C LYS A 240 -15.46 7.87 -3.11
N PRO A 241 -14.14 7.90 -2.81
CA PRO A 241 -13.67 7.94 -1.43
C PRO A 241 -14.10 9.25 -0.75
N LEU A 242 -14.08 9.27 0.58
CA LEU A 242 -14.19 10.53 1.33
C LEU A 242 -12.94 11.37 1.08
N LEU A 243 -13.11 12.49 0.36
CA LEU A 243 -12.01 13.39 0.06
C LEU A 243 -11.63 14.21 1.29
N GLY A 244 -10.34 14.46 1.48
CA GLY A 244 -9.83 15.24 2.61
C GLY A 244 -8.34 14.99 2.86
N GLU A 245 -7.80 15.70 3.82
CA GLU A 245 -6.42 15.50 4.27
C GLU A 245 -6.41 14.45 5.41
N GLY A 246 -6.37 13.16 5.02
CA GLY A 246 -6.22 12.03 5.94
C GLY A 246 -4.76 11.57 6.04
N SER A 247 -4.48 10.75 7.03
CA SER A 247 -3.23 10.01 7.18
C SER A 247 -3.52 8.52 7.27
N ILE A 248 -2.64 7.69 6.75
CA ILE A 248 -2.78 6.25 6.89
C ILE A 248 -2.78 5.81 8.36
N ALA A 249 -2.16 6.59 9.24
CA ALA A 249 -2.20 6.36 10.68
C ALA A 249 -3.64 6.32 11.24
N ASP A 250 -4.60 6.98 10.59
CA ASP A 250 -6.01 6.98 10.99
C ASP A 250 -6.66 5.58 10.83
N SER A 251 -6.07 4.71 9.99
CA SER A 251 -6.52 3.33 9.78
C SER A 251 -5.95 2.34 10.81
N ILE A 252 -4.96 2.75 11.59
CA ILE A 252 -4.34 1.87 12.58
C ILE A 252 -5.26 1.72 13.79
N MET A 253 -5.65 0.48 14.07
CA MET A 253 -6.49 0.17 15.24
C MET A 253 -5.75 0.52 16.54
N PRO A 254 -6.35 1.34 17.42
CA PRO A 254 -5.77 1.61 18.74
C PRO A 254 -5.64 0.32 19.55
N ARG A 255 -4.57 0.20 20.34
CA ARG A 255 -4.25 -1.02 21.10
C ARG A 255 -5.36 -1.48 22.02
N GLU A 256 -6.13 -0.58 22.60
CA GLU A 256 -7.26 -0.90 23.48
C GLU A 256 -8.39 -1.66 22.78
N TYR A 257 -8.42 -1.66 21.45
CA TYR A 257 -9.37 -2.43 20.64
C TYR A 257 -8.75 -3.66 19.99
N ASP A 258 -7.44 -3.88 20.15
CA ASP A 258 -6.75 -5.06 19.60
C ASP A 258 -7.13 -6.32 20.40
N LEU A 259 -7.84 -7.23 19.72
CA LEU A 259 -8.29 -8.50 20.29
C LEU A 259 -7.32 -9.66 20.00
N PHE A 260 -6.19 -9.42 19.34
CA PHE A 260 -5.31 -10.46 18.78
C PHE A 260 -3.88 -10.43 19.33
N GLY A 261 -3.48 -9.37 20.04
CA GLY A 261 -2.10 -9.11 20.43
C GLY A 261 -1.77 -9.11 21.89
#